data_814572fb0aaa749a6b1f00da1f908b58
#
_entry.id   814572fb0aaa749a6b1f00da1f908b58
#
_cell.length_a   1.000
_cell.length_b   1.000
_cell.length_c   1.000
_cell.angle_alpha   90.00
_cell.angle_beta   90.00
_cell.angle_gamma   90.00
#
_symmetry.space_group_name_H-M   'P 1'
#
loop_
_entity.id
_entity.type
_entity.pdbx_description
1 polymer ?
#
loop_
_entity_poly.entity_id
_entity_poly.type
_entity_poly.pdbx_seq_one_letter_code
_entity_poly.pdbx_strand_id
1 'polypeptide(L)'
;NYATQEQTAPGSTFKMVSSTAGLAEGVIDTSSKINCTGIFTEISNQPKCWIYPGAHGMDNVSEALRDSCNVFFYTTGFRLASKDTGSYDDENGMKYIQKYASIYGLDQKSGVEIVEKTPSIATQYPVMAAIGQSNNNYTTISLSRYVTAVASGKLYDYKLMNKIVDADGKTVKQYDSKSTDISGTLTQS
;
A
#
# COMPACT_ATOMS: atom_id res chain seq x y z
N ASN A 1 -4.04 22.43 5.99
CA ASN A 1 -2.92 21.97 5.18
C ASN A 1 -3.26 20.63 4.56
N TYR A 2 -3.54 20.60 3.26
CA TYR A 2 -3.96 19.38 2.56
C TYR A 2 -2.91 18.27 2.62
N ALA A 3 -1.63 18.60 2.54
CA ALA A 3 -0.58 17.59 2.47
C ALA A 3 -0.44 16.75 3.75
N THR A 4 -0.67 17.35 4.92
CA THR A 4 -0.39 16.71 6.22
C THR A 4 -1.63 16.50 7.09
N GLN A 5 -2.76 17.13 6.77
CA GLN A 5 -3.94 17.12 7.65
C GLN A 5 -5.20 16.56 7.01
N GLU A 6 -5.32 16.62 5.68
CA GLU A 6 -6.41 15.95 4.97
C GLU A 6 -6.05 14.48 4.71
N GLN A 7 -6.99 13.60 4.90
CA GLN A 7 -6.81 12.16 4.72
C GLN A 7 -7.85 11.62 3.75
N THR A 8 -7.43 10.66 2.94
CA THR A 8 -8.27 9.98 1.97
C THR A 8 -7.86 8.52 1.80
N ALA A 9 -8.75 7.72 1.27
CA ALA A 9 -8.41 6.37 0.83
C ALA A 9 -7.39 6.43 -0.30
N PRO A 10 -6.33 5.61 -0.29
CA PRO A 10 -5.26 5.64 -1.28
C PRO A 10 -5.69 5.15 -2.66
N GLY A 11 -6.78 4.38 -2.73
CA GLY A 11 -7.22 3.76 -3.98
C GLY A 11 -6.14 2.89 -4.61
N SER A 12 -6.07 2.88 -5.92
CA SER A 12 -5.18 2.00 -6.69
C SER A 12 -3.68 2.17 -6.41
N THR A 13 -3.24 3.26 -5.79
CA THR A 13 -1.84 3.37 -5.36
C THR A 13 -1.46 2.32 -4.31
N PHE A 14 -2.42 1.82 -3.55
CA PHE A 14 -2.22 0.76 -2.55
C PHE A 14 -1.95 -0.63 -3.16
N LYS A 15 -2.25 -0.82 -4.45
CA LYS A 15 -2.07 -2.12 -5.13
C LYS A 15 -0.63 -2.61 -5.12
N MET A 16 0.34 -1.73 -4.98
CA MET A 16 1.74 -2.12 -4.79
C MET A 16 1.98 -2.82 -3.43
N VAL A 17 1.30 -2.39 -2.35
CA VAL A 17 1.29 -3.13 -1.07
C VAL A 17 0.70 -4.52 -1.26
N SER A 18 -0.45 -4.59 -1.93
CA SER A 18 -1.16 -5.86 -2.15
C SER A 18 -0.38 -6.82 -3.05
N SER A 19 0.33 -6.30 -4.07
CA SER A 19 1.24 -7.08 -4.89
C SER A 19 2.37 -7.66 -4.06
N THR A 20 3.01 -6.83 -3.24
CA THR A 20 4.10 -7.26 -2.35
C THR A 20 3.60 -8.34 -1.38
N ALA A 21 2.46 -8.10 -0.72
CA ALA A 21 1.86 -9.07 0.19
C ALA A 21 1.56 -10.40 -0.52
N GLY A 22 0.93 -10.33 -1.70
CA GLY A 22 0.56 -11.52 -2.45
C GLY A 22 1.75 -12.34 -2.93
N LEU A 23 2.81 -11.69 -3.41
CA LEU A 23 4.05 -12.33 -3.85
C LEU A 23 4.83 -12.91 -2.67
N ALA A 24 5.04 -12.11 -1.61
CA ALA A 24 5.81 -12.52 -0.45
C ALA A 24 5.14 -13.65 0.34
N GLU A 25 3.83 -13.68 0.38
CA GLU A 25 3.07 -14.75 1.05
C GLU A 25 2.76 -15.93 0.13
N GLY A 26 3.19 -15.90 -1.12
CA GLY A 26 3.07 -16.99 -2.09
C GLY A 26 1.63 -17.30 -2.54
N VAL A 27 0.68 -16.37 -2.34
CA VAL A 27 -0.70 -16.53 -2.83
C VAL A 27 -0.85 -16.14 -4.30
N ILE A 28 0.13 -15.41 -4.83
CA ILE A 28 0.40 -15.19 -6.25
C ILE A 28 1.91 -15.28 -6.48
N ASP A 29 2.32 -15.51 -7.72
CA ASP A 29 3.69 -15.41 -8.21
C ASP A 29 3.73 -14.58 -9.51
N THR A 30 4.91 -14.36 -10.06
CA THR A 30 5.09 -13.55 -11.28
C THR A 30 4.48 -14.18 -12.53
N SER A 31 4.22 -15.50 -12.50
CA SER A 31 3.60 -16.27 -13.60
C SER A 31 2.10 -16.44 -13.42
N SER A 32 1.59 -16.20 -12.20
CA SER A 32 0.16 -16.33 -11.87
C SER A 32 -0.70 -15.47 -12.78
N LYS A 33 -1.68 -16.07 -13.44
CA LYS A 33 -2.67 -15.37 -14.24
C LYS A 33 -4.05 -15.45 -13.60
N ILE A 34 -4.73 -14.31 -13.49
CA ILE A 34 -6.08 -14.19 -12.96
C ILE A 34 -6.98 -13.62 -14.05
N ASN A 35 -8.11 -14.25 -14.29
CA ASN A 35 -9.07 -13.83 -15.30
C ASN A 35 -9.99 -12.73 -14.74
N CYS A 36 -9.86 -11.53 -15.24
CA CYS A 36 -10.77 -10.43 -14.94
C CYS A 36 -11.98 -10.48 -15.90
N THR A 37 -13.12 -10.89 -15.39
CA THR A 37 -14.40 -10.87 -16.12
C THR A 37 -15.18 -9.56 -15.91
N GLY A 38 -14.56 -8.55 -15.27
CA GLY A 38 -15.21 -7.29 -14.92
C GLY A 38 -15.91 -7.31 -13.56
N ILE A 39 -16.14 -8.49 -12.99
CA ILE A 39 -16.80 -8.66 -11.68
C ILE A 39 -16.09 -9.75 -10.87
N PHE A 40 -16.00 -9.57 -9.57
CA PHE A 40 -15.47 -10.55 -8.62
C PHE A 40 -16.63 -11.26 -7.91
N THR A 41 -16.73 -12.58 -8.02
CA THR A 41 -17.91 -13.36 -7.60
C THR A 41 -17.72 -14.18 -6.34
N GLU A 42 -16.49 -14.23 -5.77
CA GLU A 42 -16.16 -15.08 -4.62
C GLU A 42 -16.74 -14.55 -3.28
N ILE A 43 -17.28 -13.32 -3.27
CA ILE A 43 -17.95 -12.73 -2.10
C ILE A 43 -19.35 -12.22 -2.49
N SER A 44 -20.25 -12.16 -1.52
CA SER A 44 -21.69 -11.93 -1.77
C SER A 44 -22.03 -10.59 -2.43
N ASN A 45 -21.26 -9.52 -2.14
CA ASN A 45 -21.48 -8.19 -2.70
C ASN A 45 -20.93 -8.02 -4.13
N GLN A 46 -20.22 -9.00 -4.67
CA GLN A 46 -19.71 -9.08 -6.03
C GLN A 46 -19.15 -7.76 -6.57
N PRO A 47 -18.06 -7.23 -5.99
CA PRO A 47 -17.56 -5.93 -6.38
C PRO A 47 -17.04 -5.93 -7.83
N LYS A 48 -17.23 -4.78 -8.50
CA LYS A 48 -16.94 -4.63 -9.92
C LYS A 48 -15.52 -4.05 -10.14
N CYS A 49 -14.90 -4.51 -11.22
CA CYS A 49 -13.73 -3.81 -11.75
C CYS A 49 -14.17 -2.45 -12.34
N TRP A 50 -13.25 -1.50 -12.38
CA TRP A 50 -13.55 -0.17 -12.94
C TRP A 50 -13.94 -0.22 -14.42
N ILE A 51 -13.47 -1.23 -15.16
CA ILE A 51 -13.76 -1.42 -16.59
C ILE A 51 -15.14 -2.03 -16.85
N TYR A 52 -15.85 -2.51 -15.80
CA TYR A 52 -17.18 -3.14 -15.97
C TYR A 52 -18.14 -2.23 -16.75
N PRO A 53 -18.91 -2.75 -17.74
CA PRO A 53 -19.19 -4.18 -18.08
C PRO A 53 -18.11 -4.87 -18.94
N GLY A 54 -17.03 -4.17 -19.32
CA GLY A 54 -15.89 -4.79 -19.97
C GLY A 54 -15.05 -5.65 -19.01
N ALA A 55 -13.98 -6.22 -19.54
CA ALA A 55 -13.08 -7.11 -18.82
C ALA A 55 -11.63 -6.90 -19.30
N HIS A 56 -10.63 -7.06 -18.38
CA HIS A 56 -9.21 -7.06 -18.79
C HIS A 56 -8.80 -8.42 -19.38
N GLY A 57 -9.50 -9.52 -19.02
CA GLY A 57 -9.09 -10.87 -19.39
C GLY A 57 -8.02 -11.43 -18.46
N MET A 58 -7.08 -12.18 -19.01
CA MET A 58 -6.02 -12.86 -18.25
C MET A 58 -4.84 -11.94 -17.99
N ASP A 59 -4.73 -11.44 -16.78
CA ASP A 59 -3.63 -10.57 -16.32
C ASP A 59 -2.67 -11.33 -15.39
N ASN A 60 -1.37 -11.08 -15.52
CA ASN A 60 -0.39 -11.32 -14.46
C ASN A 60 -0.27 -10.07 -13.56
N VAL A 61 0.57 -10.14 -12.51
CA VAL A 61 0.69 -9.04 -11.54
C VAL A 61 1.15 -7.71 -12.17
N SER A 62 2.06 -7.75 -13.15
CA SER A 62 2.55 -6.55 -13.84
C SER A 62 1.48 -5.93 -14.75
N GLU A 63 0.76 -6.78 -15.48
CA GLU A 63 -0.38 -6.37 -16.33
C GLU A 63 -1.50 -5.78 -15.47
N ALA A 64 -1.83 -6.44 -14.35
CA ALA A 64 -2.85 -5.98 -13.41
C ALA A 64 -2.50 -4.64 -12.74
N LEU A 65 -1.21 -4.36 -12.48
CA LEU A 65 -0.75 -3.05 -12.00
C LEU A 65 -0.87 -1.99 -13.10
N ARG A 66 -0.41 -2.28 -14.32
CA ARG A 66 -0.51 -1.39 -15.48
C ARG A 66 -1.96 -0.97 -15.76
N ASP A 67 -2.87 -1.96 -15.78
CA ASP A 67 -4.27 -1.77 -16.14
C ASP A 67 -5.14 -1.42 -14.91
N SER A 68 -4.52 -1.37 -13.75
CA SER A 68 -5.21 -1.12 -12.47
C SER A 68 -6.40 -2.07 -12.24
N CYS A 69 -6.24 -3.36 -12.56
CA CYS A 69 -7.29 -4.36 -12.52
C CYS A 69 -7.77 -4.62 -11.08
N ASN A 70 -9.00 -4.24 -10.74
CA ASN A 70 -9.53 -4.49 -9.41
C ASN A 70 -9.76 -5.97 -9.13
N VAL A 71 -10.24 -6.74 -10.12
CA VAL A 71 -10.53 -8.17 -9.92
C VAL A 71 -9.27 -8.95 -9.56
N PHE A 72 -8.12 -8.62 -10.17
CA PHE A 72 -6.85 -9.23 -9.80
C PHE A 72 -6.54 -9.02 -8.30
N PHE A 73 -6.69 -7.79 -7.82
CA PHE A 73 -6.39 -7.45 -6.43
C PHE A 73 -7.48 -7.87 -5.43
N TYR A 74 -8.74 -7.96 -5.84
CA TYR A 74 -9.78 -8.62 -5.05
C TYR A 74 -9.43 -10.10 -4.82
N THR A 75 -9.00 -10.80 -5.89
CA THR A 75 -8.55 -12.19 -5.81
C THR A 75 -7.32 -12.32 -4.89
N THR A 76 -6.36 -11.40 -4.98
CA THR A 76 -5.19 -11.40 -4.11
C THR A 76 -5.60 -11.22 -2.64
N GLY A 77 -6.46 -10.25 -2.34
CA GLY A 77 -6.99 -10.04 -0.98
C GLY A 77 -7.78 -11.23 -0.44
N PHE A 78 -8.59 -11.85 -1.29
CA PHE A 78 -9.34 -13.07 -0.95
C PHE A 78 -8.41 -14.26 -0.65
N ARG A 79 -7.38 -14.46 -1.47
CA ARG A 79 -6.39 -15.53 -1.26
C ARG A 79 -5.56 -15.30 0.01
N LEU A 80 -5.20 -14.06 0.34
CA LEU A 80 -4.56 -13.72 1.62
C LEU A 80 -5.47 -14.06 2.80
N ALA A 81 -6.77 -13.74 2.68
CA ALA A 81 -7.77 -14.05 3.70
C ALA A 81 -7.99 -15.56 3.89
N SER A 82 -7.75 -16.36 2.85
CA SER A 82 -7.97 -17.81 2.89
C SER A 82 -6.68 -18.62 3.12
N LYS A 83 -5.52 -17.97 3.22
CA LYS A 83 -4.20 -18.62 3.16
C LYS A 83 -3.99 -19.66 4.26
N ASP A 84 -4.27 -19.32 5.51
CA ASP A 84 -3.88 -20.17 6.65
C ASP A 84 -4.91 -21.26 6.94
N THR A 85 -6.18 -21.02 6.63
CA THR A 85 -7.30 -21.90 7.00
C THR A 85 -7.96 -22.60 5.83
N GLY A 86 -7.66 -22.18 4.59
CA GLY A 86 -8.37 -22.62 3.39
C GLY A 86 -9.79 -22.03 3.26
N SER A 87 -10.24 -21.25 4.23
CA SER A 87 -11.53 -20.56 4.24
C SER A 87 -11.32 -19.06 4.40
N TYR A 88 -12.18 -18.27 3.79
CA TYR A 88 -12.13 -16.81 3.88
C TYR A 88 -12.32 -16.33 5.32
N ASP A 89 -11.38 -15.54 5.81
CA ASP A 89 -11.37 -14.93 7.14
C ASP A 89 -10.81 -13.50 7.05
N ASP A 90 -11.61 -12.53 7.48
CA ASP A 90 -11.24 -11.10 7.43
C ASP A 90 -9.98 -10.81 8.26
N GLU A 91 -9.88 -11.35 9.47
CA GLU A 91 -8.75 -11.10 10.38
C GLU A 91 -7.45 -11.63 9.78
N ASN A 92 -7.49 -12.82 9.22
CA ASN A 92 -6.35 -13.43 8.55
C ASN A 92 -5.89 -12.59 7.35
N GLY A 93 -6.81 -12.15 6.49
CA GLY A 93 -6.48 -11.30 5.34
C GLY A 93 -5.91 -9.94 5.76
N MET A 94 -6.49 -9.31 6.78
CA MET A 94 -6.03 -8.02 7.29
C MET A 94 -4.65 -8.11 7.95
N LYS A 95 -4.34 -9.18 8.65
CA LYS A 95 -3.01 -9.46 9.23
C LYS A 95 -1.90 -9.31 8.17
N TYR A 96 -2.08 -9.91 7.01
CA TYR A 96 -1.11 -9.81 5.92
C TYR A 96 -1.05 -8.43 5.28
N ILE A 97 -2.19 -7.85 4.96
CA ILE A 97 -2.26 -6.49 4.36
C ILE A 97 -1.60 -5.47 5.29
N GLN A 98 -1.90 -5.52 6.60
CA GLN A 98 -1.31 -4.61 7.59
C GLN A 98 0.19 -4.82 7.73
N LYS A 99 0.68 -6.07 7.76
CA LYS A 99 2.11 -6.39 7.80
C LYS A 99 2.89 -5.66 6.71
N TYR A 100 2.46 -5.77 5.46
CA TYR A 100 3.17 -5.17 4.34
C TYR A 100 2.95 -3.67 4.22
N ALA A 101 1.78 -3.16 4.58
CA ALA A 101 1.54 -1.73 4.67
C ALA A 101 2.44 -1.06 5.73
N SER A 102 2.66 -1.71 6.88
CA SER A 102 3.57 -1.23 7.93
C SER A 102 5.04 -1.23 7.50
N ILE A 103 5.49 -2.23 6.73
CA ILE A 103 6.84 -2.24 6.15
C ILE A 103 7.08 -0.99 5.29
N TYR A 104 6.07 -0.56 4.55
CA TYR A 104 6.11 0.68 3.77
C TYR A 104 5.82 1.95 4.57
N GLY A 105 5.69 1.85 5.90
CA GLY A 105 5.51 2.99 6.81
C GLY A 105 4.14 3.65 6.76
N LEU A 106 3.11 2.92 6.29
CA LEU A 106 1.73 3.42 6.20
C LEU A 106 0.98 3.45 7.54
N ASP A 107 1.60 2.95 8.62
CA ASP A 107 1.15 3.05 10.00
C ASP A 107 1.81 4.21 10.78
N GLN A 108 2.71 4.96 10.14
CA GLN A 108 3.56 5.96 10.78
C GLN A 108 3.44 7.32 10.10
N LYS A 109 3.61 8.37 10.91
CA LYS A 109 3.80 9.73 10.38
C LYS A 109 5.08 9.83 9.57
N SER A 110 5.12 10.77 8.64
CA SER A 110 6.25 10.95 7.72
C SER A 110 7.55 11.44 8.38
N GLY A 111 7.45 12.05 9.56
CA GLY A 111 8.58 12.62 10.28
C GLY A 111 8.78 14.13 10.05
N VAL A 112 7.93 14.80 9.27
CA VAL A 112 7.98 16.26 9.11
C VAL A 112 7.71 16.97 10.43
N GLU A 113 8.34 18.14 10.61
CA GLU A 113 8.33 18.91 11.86
C GLU A 113 7.02 19.69 12.09
N ILE A 114 6.08 19.64 11.16
CA ILE A 114 4.76 20.30 11.28
C ILE A 114 3.69 19.29 11.68
N VAL A 115 2.51 19.78 12.07
CA VAL A 115 1.39 18.93 12.47
C VAL A 115 0.94 18.03 11.31
N GLU A 116 0.95 16.74 11.56
CA GLU A 116 0.52 15.70 10.65
C GLU A 116 -0.49 14.78 11.32
N LYS A 117 -1.58 14.44 10.62
CA LYS A 117 -2.51 13.40 11.08
C LYS A 117 -1.86 12.02 11.00
N THR A 118 -2.14 11.18 11.97
CA THR A 118 -1.69 9.79 11.99
C THR A 118 -2.41 9.01 10.89
N PRO A 119 -1.68 8.34 9.98
CA PRO A 119 -2.29 7.49 8.97
C PRO A 119 -2.94 6.26 9.60
N SER A 120 -3.90 5.66 8.90
CA SER A 120 -4.62 4.48 9.36
C SER A 120 -4.70 3.45 8.25
N ILE A 121 -4.12 2.27 8.51
CA ILE A 121 -4.29 1.08 7.66
C ILE A 121 -5.67 0.50 7.93
N ALA A 122 -6.31 -0.04 6.89
CA ALA A 122 -7.60 -0.73 7.02
C ALA A 122 -7.54 -1.86 8.08
N THR A 123 -8.68 -2.07 8.74
CA THR A 123 -8.84 -3.09 9.79
C THR A 123 -9.89 -4.14 9.47
N GLN A 124 -10.51 -4.07 8.28
CA GLN A 124 -11.61 -4.95 7.87
C GLN A 124 -11.70 -5.03 6.34
N TYR A 125 -12.41 -6.03 5.84
CA TYR A 125 -12.70 -6.24 4.42
C TYR A 125 -11.44 -6.32 3.55
N PRO A 126 -10.62 -7.38 3.68
CA PRO A 126 -9.34 -7.52 2.98
C PRO A 126 -9.46 -7.44 1.47
N VAL A 127 -10.55 -7.92 0.87
CA VAL A 127 -10.84 -7.79 -0.57
C VAL A 127 -10.89 -6.31 -0.99
N MET A 128 -11.59 -5.47 -0.23
CA MET A 128 -11.69 -4.03 -0.52
C MET A 128 -10.41 -3.29 -0.11
N ALA A 129 -9.79 -3.68 1.00
CA ALA A 129 -8.53 -3.12 1.46
C ALA A 129 -7.41 -3.33 0.43
N ALA A 130 -7.39 -4.46 -0.26
CA ALA A 130 -6.39 -4.78 -1.29
C ALA A 130 -6.37 -3.83 -2.49
N ILE A 131 -7.44 -3.09 -2.74
CA ILE A 131 -7.49 -2.03 -3.76
C ILE A 131 -7.40 -0.61 -3.16
N GLY A 132 -7.01 -0.51 -1.89
CA GLY A 132 -6.88 0.75 -1.18
C GLY A 132 -8.20 1.40 -0.80
N GLN A 133 -9.26 0.61 -0.68
CA GLN A 133 -10.57 1.01 -0.17
C GLN A 133 -10.75 0.48 1.27
N SER A 134 -11.98 0.21 1.70
CA SER A 134 -12.31 -0.06 3.09
C SER A 134 -12.08 1.20 3.95
N ASN A 135 -11.55 1.06 5.16
CA ASN A 135 -11.26 2.18 6.06
C ASN A 135 -9.78 2.61 6.05
N ASN A 136 -9.06 2.38 4.95
CA ASN A 136 -7.74 2.97 4.72
C ASN A 136 -7.84 4.50 4.68
N ASN A 137 -6.94 5.20 5.38
CA ASN A 137 -7.00 6.64 5.46
C ASN A 137 -5.60 7.28 5.65
N TYR A 138 -5.10 7.97 4.62
CA TYR A 138 -3.75 8.48 4.55
C TYR A 138 -3.69 9.94 4.14
N THR A 139 -2.70 10.67 4.66
CA THR A 139 -2.37 11.99 4.16
C THR A 139 -1.57 11.89 2.86
N THR A 140 -1.57 12.96 2.06
CA THR A 140 -0.78 13.02 0.82
C THR A 140 0.71 12.80 1.10
N ILE A 141 1.23 13.31 2.21
CA ILE A 141 2.66 13.13 2.56
C ILE A 141 2.97 11.68 2.96
N SER A 142 2.04 10.99 3.65
CA SER A 142 2.20 9.55 3.93
C SER A 142 2.27 8.74 2.65
N LEU A 143 1.39 9.04 1.67
CA LEU A 143 1.40 8.36 0.37
C LEU A 143 2.67 8.68 -0.43
N SER A 144 3.16 9.92 -0.40
CA SER A 144 4.44 10.29 -1.02
C SER A 144 5.61 9.49 -0.43
N ARG A 145 5.68 9.39 0.91
CA ARG A 145 6.71 8.60 1.61
C ARG A 145 6.67 7.13 1.22
N TYR A 146 5.48 6.56 1.16
CA TYR A 146 5.24 5.20 0.72
C TYR A 146 5.71 4.94 -0.72
N VAL A 147 5.32 5.78 -1.67
CA VAL A 147 5.74 5.64 -3.08
C VAL A 147 7.25 5.78 -3.22
N THR A 148 7.86 6.70 -2.46
CA THR A 148 9.33 6.81 -2.39
C THR A 148 9.96 5.52 -1.87
N ALA A 149 9.37 4.89 -0.84
CA ALA A 149 9.86 3.64 -0.29
C ALA A 149 9.77 2.49 -1.30
N VAL A 150 8.67 2.39 -2.05
CA VAL A 150 8.53 1.41 -3.15
C VAL A 150 9.61 1.60 -4.22
N ALA A 151 9.87 2.85 -4.62
CA ALA A 151 10.82 3.14 -5.70
C ALA A 151 12.29 2.96 -5.30
N SER A 152 12.63 3.21 -4.03
CA SER A 152 14.03 3.26 -3.55
C SER A 152 14.46 2.06 -2.70
N GLY A 153 13.52 1.25 -2.21
CA GLY A 153 13.77 0.25 -1.19
C GLY A 153 14.11 0.83 0.19
N LYS A 154 13.89 2.13 0.40
CA LYS A 154 14.22 2.84 1.64
C LYS A 154 13.06 3.66 2.16
N LEU A 155 12.74 3.51 3.44
CA LEU A 155 11.77 4.32 4.14
C LEU A 155 12.47 5.54 4.75
N TYR A 156 12.17 6.73 4.25
CA TYR A 156 12.78 7.99 4.70
C TYR A 156 11.94 8.67 5.77
N ASP A 157 12.62 9.32 6.74
CA ASP A 157 12.00 10.32 7.59
C ASP A 157 12.08 11.67 6.87
N TYR A 158 10.93 12.21 6.51
CA TYR A 158 10.86 13.49 5.81
C TYR A 158 11.24 14.65 6.73
N LYS A 159 11.94 15.64 6.17
CA LYS A 159 12.32 16.86 6.83
C LYS A 159 11.99 18.07 5.96
N LEU A 160 11.41 19.10 6.56
CA LEU A 160 11.22 20.41 5.93
C LEU A 160 12.41 21.32 6.26
N MET A 161 12.98 21.16 7.47
CA MET A 161 14.11 21.93 7.90
C MET A 161 15.42 21.22 7.53
N ASN A 162 16.25 21.88 6.74
CA ASN A 162 17.57 21.37 6.36
C ASN A 162 18.65 21.85 7.34
N LYS A 163 18.75 23.16 7.56
CA LYS A 163 19.75 23.75 8.46
C LYS A 163 19.32 25.10 9.01
N ILE A 164 19.92 25.48 10.13
CA ILE A 164 19.89 26.83 10.69
C ILE A 164 21.28 27.44 10.46
N VAL A 165 21.32 28.66 9.97
CA VAL A 165 22.54 29.43 9.78
C VAL A 165 22.50 30.72 10.62
N ASP A 166 23.66 31.25 11.04
CA ASP A 166 23.79 32.55 11.65
C ASP A 166 23.75 33.70 10.60
N ALA A 167 23.95 34.94 11.06
CA ALA A 167 23.94 36.11 10.19
C ALA A 167 25.06 36.13 9.14
N ASP A 168 26.13 35.40 9.38
CA ASP A 168 27.29 35.28 8.48
C ASP A 168 27.19 34.07 7.55
N GLY A 169 26.07 33.35 7.60
CA GLY A 169 25.78 32.16 6.75
C GLY A 169 26.43 30.86 7.26
N LYS A 170 27.07 30.87 8.43
CA LYS A 170 27.65 29.68 9.03
C LYS A 170 26.57 28.77 9.61
N THR A 171 26.66 27.46 9.33
CA THR A 171 25.71 26.47 9.86
C THR A 171 25.83 26.37 11.39
N VAL A 172 24.74 26.69 12.09
CA VAL A 172 24.58 26.55 13.53
C VAL A 172 24.05 25.17 13.88
N LYS A 173 23.10 24.66 13.06
CA LYS A 173 22.50 23.34 13.27
C LYS A 173 22.11 22.71 11.92
N GLN A 174 22.44 21.44 11.75
CA GLN A 174 22.06 20.62 10.59
C GLN A 174 20.97 19.63 10.99
N TYR A 175 20.02 19.37 10.08
CA TYR A 175 18.95 18.39 10.23
C TYR A 175 19.04 17.38 9.09
N ASP A 176 19.54 16.19 9.38
CA ASP A 176 19.68 15.15 8.37
C ASP A 176 18.44 14.27 8.33
N SER A 177 17.99 13.93 7.12
CA SER A 177 16.97 12.92 6.92
C SER A 177 17.56 11.54 7.21
N LYS A 178 16.84 10.75 7.99
CA LYS A 178 17.18 9.34 8.24
C LYS A 178 16.43 8.46 7.25
N SER A 179 17.00 7.30 6.96
CA SER A 179 16.30 6.27 6.18
C SER A 179 16.57 4.90 6.77
N THR A 180 15.57 4.02 6.62
CA THR A 180 15.67 2.59 6.95
C THR A 180 15.58 1.80 5.66
N ASP A 181 16.54 0.91 5.43
CA ASP A 181 16.49 -0.02 4.30
C ASP A 181 15.40 -1.07 4.56
N ILE A 182 14.46 -1.20 3.63
CA ILE A 182 13.36 -2.15 3.71
C ILE A 182 13.47 -3.27 2.65
N SER A 183 14.45 -3.19 1.76
CA SER A 183 14.62 -4.14 0.65
C SER A 183 14.84 -5.58 1.16
N GLY A 184 15.65 -5.76 2.20
CA GLY A 184 15.90 -7.06 2.82
C GLY A 184 14.66 -7.70 3.46
N THR A 185 13.69 -6.88 3.88
CA THR A 185 12.44 -7.38 4.48
C THR A 185 11.46 -7.90 3.41
N LEU A 186 11.61 -7.43 2.16
CA LEU A 186 10.75 -7.78 1.03
C LEU A 186 11.27 -8.98 0.22
N THR A 187 12.56 -9.32 0.36
CA THR A 187 13.23 -10.37 -0.43
C THR A 187 13.33 -11.73 0.29
N GLN A 188 12.79 -11.88 1.49
CA GLN A 188 12.82 -13.14 2.24
C GLN A 188 11.66 -14.10 1.89
N SER A 189 11.14 -14.00 0.69
CA SER A 189 10.08 -14.89 0.21
C SER A 189 10.42 -15.49 -1.14
#